data_16a4ea5dd784868e6b9ef3aae03a83ce
#
_entry.id   16a4ea5dd784868e6b9ef3aae03a83ce
#
_cell.length_a   1.000
_cell.length_b   1.000
_cell.length_c   1.000
_cell.angle_alpha   90.00
_cell.angle_beta   90.00
_cell.angle_gamma   90.00
#
_symmetry.space_group_name_H-M   'P 1'
#
loop_
_entity.id
_entity.type
_entity.pdbx_description
1 polymer ?
#
loop_
_entity_poly.entity_id
_entity_poly.type
_entity_poly.pdbx_seq_one_letter_code
_entity_poly.pdbx_strand_id
1 'polypeptide(L)'
;MKKIILTIATVLLNMALTNAQTNEKEVKFGGRIMYDIAAWGAGEFDYTGSEFRRVRFYSSGKMYGTVKYKLQLDFSGGKISFKDVWMELNKLPIQGNLRVGHFKEPLRLEALNSSKYITFMERGLPIAMSPERNTGAMYHTNFGKKLFIQSGIFRKSDDFGNDKNANNNISITSRATFLAINKGNKLLHLGVANSKRKNNNKTYSFSSRAENHLGNKLISINKEEVNYVNIFSGEVAYVNGPISLQAEALKTTINKVPDIERSFIINHEIISYYGQISYFLTGETKSYKSSLSGFGRIKPKNNYGENGWGAFELAARFSAIDMQENGSLEDVTVGLNWYLNPNTRIMFNYVKGEMANELGEITIENAVMMRVQLDF
;
A
#
# COMPACT_ATOMS: atom_id res chain seq x y z
N MET A 1 -17.79 25.88 4.98
CA MET A 1 -17.01 24.94 4.14
C MET A 1 -16.55 25.58 2.83
N LYS A 2 -17.40 26.15 1.94
CA LYS A 2 -16.98 26.78 0.67
C LYS A 2 -15.94 27.89 0.84
N LYS A 3 -16.04 28.75 1.85
CA LYS A 3 -15.06 29.82 2.12
C LYS A 3 -13.69 29.28 2.54
N ILE A 4 -13.63 28.19 3.31
CA ILE A 4 -12.36 27.56 3.75
C ILE A 4 -11.64 26.93 2.55
N ILE A 5 -12.36 26.27 1.65
CA ILE A 5 -11.80 25.67 0.44
C ILE A 5 -11.22 26.76 -0.48
N LEU A 6 -11.93 27.87 -0.65
CA LEU A 6 -11.47 28.98 -1.46
C LEU A 6 -10.22 29.65 -0.86
N THR A 7 -10.18 29.82 0.46
CA THR A 7 -9.01 30.39 1.17
C THR A 7 -7.79 29.48 1.05
N ILE A 8 -7.96 28.16 1.19
CA ILE A 8 -6.87 27.18 1.01
C ILE A 8 -6.38 27.19 -0.43
N ALA A 9 -7.27 27.26 -1.43
CA ALA A 9 -6.90 27.32 -2.83
C ALA A 9 -6.14 28.62 -3.15
N THR A 10 -6.55 29.75 -2.59
CA THR A 10 -5.87 31.05 -2.79
C THR A 10 -4.50 31.09 -2.11
N VAL A 11 -4.35 30.51 -0.93
CA VAL A 11 -3.04 30.39 -0.24
C VAL A 11 -2.10 29.47 -1.02
N LEU A 12 -2.59 28.37 -1.54
CA LEU A 12 -1.79 27.44 -2.36
C LEU A 12 -1.37 28.09 -3.71
N LEU A 13 -2.24 28.89 -4.32
CA LEU A 13 -1.94 29.59 -5.56
C LEU A 13 -0.91 30.70 -5.34
N ASN A 14 -1.00 31.45 -4.25
CA ASN A 14 0.01 32.47 -3.90
C ASN A 14 1.36 31.85 -3.52
N MET A 15 1.40 30.69 -2.87
CA MET A 15 2.65 29.96 -2.62
C MET A 15 3.30 29.45 -3.92
N ALA A 16 2.53 29.17 -4.96
CA ALA A 16 3.07 28.79 -6.28
C ALA A 16 3.69 29.96 -7.04
N LEU A 17 3.22 31.18 -6.81
CA LEU A 17 3.70 32.39 -7.50
C LEU A 17 4.95 33.04 -6.84
N THR A 18 5.29 32.68 -5.60
CA THR A 18 6.47 33.20 -4.89
C THR A 18 7.72 32.33 -5.04
N ASN A 19 7.87 31.56 -6.11
CA ASN A 19 9.10 30.85 -6.45
C ASN A 19 10.19 31.82 -6.95
N ALA A 20 10.57 32.78 -6.12
CA ALA A 20 11.84 33.50 -6.30
C ALA A 20 12.96 32.56 -5.83
N GLN A 21 13.80 32.20 -6.75
CA GLN A 21 15.04 31.43 -6.65
C GLN A 21 15.83 31.72 -5.36
N THR A 22 15.67 30.89 -4.35
CA THR A 22 16.75 30.64 -3.42
C THR A 22 16.96 29.13 -3.41
N ASN A 23 18.19 28.67 -3.65
CA ASN A 23 18.62 27.26 -3.71
C ASN A 23 18.33 26.43 -2.44
N GLU A 24 17.58 26.95 -1.47
CA GLU A 24 17.36 26.40 -0.15
C GLU A 24 15.98 25.76 0.03
N LYS A 25 15.01 26.06 -0.85
CA LYS A 25 13.63 25.56 -0.72
C LYS A 25 13.15 24.96 -2.04
N GLU A 26 12.90 23.67 -2.02
CA GLU A 26 12.28 22.93 -3.13
C GLU A 26 10.85 22.56 -2.73
N VAL A 27 9.86 22.94 -3.55
CA VAL A 27 8.45 22.59 -3.36
C VAL A 27 7.93 21.93 -4.63
N LYS A 28 7.29 20.78 -4.48
CA LYS A 28 6.65 20.03 -5.56
C LYS A 28 5.19 19.80 -5.22
N PHE A 29 4.33 20.02 -6.17
CA PHE A 29 2.93 19.66 -6.13
C PHE A 29 2.67 18.48 -7.05
N GLY A 30 1.61 17.74 -6.76
CA GLY A 30 1.17 16.65 -7.61
C GLY A 30 -0.05 15.97 -7.05
N GLY A 31 -0.60 15.06 -7.84
CA GLY A 31 -1.83 14.39 -7.45
C GLY A 31 -2.07 13.10 -8.19
N ARG A 32 -3.30 12.63 -8.08
CA ARG A 32 -3.86 11.53 -8.87
C ARG A 32 -5.36 11.52 -8.82
N ILE A 33 -5.96 11.09 -9.91
CA ILE A 33 -7.36 10.74 -10.04
C ILE A 33 -7.41 9.29 -10.50
N MET A 34 -8.20 8.47 -9.82
CA MET A 34 -8.47 7.08 -10.19
C MET A 34 -9.98 6.89 -10.15
N TYR A 35 -10.55 6.54 -11.28
CA TYR A 35 -11.97 6.25 -11.44
C TYR A 35 -12.15 4.79 -11.82
N ASP A 36 -12.93 4.06 -11.05
CA ASP A 36 -13.17 2.64 -11.19
C ASP A 36 -14.60 2.38 -11.64
N ILE A 37 -14.76 1.38 -12.48
CA ILE A 37 -16.03 0.77 -12.87
C ILE A 37 -15.86 -0.73 -12.66
N ALA A 38 -16.85 -1.37 -12.07
CA ALA A 38 -16.88 -2.81 -11.87
C ALA A 38 -18.26 -3.40 -12.11
N ALA A 39 -18.27 -4.66 -12.57
CA ALA A 39 -19.41 -5.55 -12.53
C ALA A 39 -19.01 -6.81 -11.79
N TRP A 40 -19.84 -7.30 -10.84
CA TRP A 40 -19.49 -8.46 -10.02
C TRP A 40 -20.72 -9.28 -9.63
N GLY A 41 -20.51 -10.54 -9.23
CA GLY A 41 -21.55 -11.47 -8.80
C GLY A 41 -21.00 -12.87 -8.54
N ALA A 42 -21.85 -13.80 -8.11
CA ALA A 42 -21.45 -15.18 -7.79
C ALA A 42 -21.23 -16.04 -9.05
N GLY A 43 -22.05 -15.89 -10.06
CA GLY A 43 -21.96 -16.59 -11.35
C GLY A 43 -22.11 -15.62 -12.51
N GLU A 44 -23.20 -14.87 -12.51
CA GLU A 44 -23.45 -13.74 -13.39
C GLU A 44 -23.01 -12.44 -12.71
N PHE A 45 -22.94 -11.35 -13.48
CA PHE A 45 -22.60 -10.03 -12.93
C PHE A 45 -23.90 -9.33 -12.51
N ASP A 46 -24.39 -9.69 -11.30
CA ASP A 46 -25.66 -9.19 -10.76
C ASP A 46 -25.57 -7.72 -10.31
N TYR A 47 -24.35 -7.26 -10.02
CA TYR A 47 -24.09 -5.93 -9.49
C TYR A 47 -23.15 -5.15 -10.41
N THR A 48 -23.39 -3.85 -10.51
CA THR A 48 -22.49 -2.90 -11.19
C THR A 48 -22.30 -1.67 -10.33
N GLY A 49 -21.13 -1.06 -10.44
CA GLY A 49 -20.85 0.16 -9.69
C GLY A 49 -19.68 0.92 -10.24
N SER A 50 -19.57 2.16 -9.79
CA SER A 50 -18.43 3.01 -10.10
C SER A 50 -18.09 3.93 -8.93
N GLU A 51 -16.80 4.28 -8.82
CA GLU A 51 -16.32 5.15 -7.76
C GLU A 51 -15.10 5.97 -8.18
N PHE A 52 -14.95 7.14 -7.58
CA PHE A 52 -13.64 7.77 -7.49
C PHE A 52 -12.83 7.07 -6.41
N ARG A 53 -12.04 6.06 -6.81
CA ARG A 53 -11.25 5.24 -5.90
C ARG A 53 -10.19 6.05 -5.15
N ARG A 54 -9.59 7.05 -5.80
CA ARG A 54 -8.63 8.00 -5.20
C ARG A 54 -8.67 9.34 -5.92
N VAL A 55 -8.82 10.39 -5.16
CA VAL A 55 -8.67 11.77 -5.63
C VAL A 55 -7.70 12.44 -4.67
N ARG A 56 -6.41 12.45 -5.01
CA ARG A 56 -5.36 12.91 -4.11
C ARG A 56 -4.61 14.10 -4.64
N PHE A 57 -4.28 14.99 -3.72
CA PHE A 57 -3.37 16.10 -3.93
C PHE A 57 -2.27 16.05 -2.88
N TYR A 58 -1.05 16.45 -3.23
CA TYR A 58 0.04 16.57 -2.27
C TYR A 58 0.94 17.76 -2.57
N SER A 59 1.51 18.30 -1.49
CA SER A 59 2.72 19.12 -1.50
C SER A 59 3.85 18.34 -0.85
N SER A 60 5.04 18.42 -1.40
CA SER A 60 6.24 17.84 -0.81
C SER A 60 7.45 18.68 -1.15
N GLY A 61 8.47 18.61 -0.33
CA GLY A 61 9.64 19.43 -0.59
C GLY A 61 10.81 19.16 0.32
N LYS A 62 11.84 19.99 0.14
CA LYS A 62 13.06 20.00 0.92
C LYS A 62 13.38 21.43 1.33
N MET A 63 13.73 21.64 2.58
CA MET A 63 14.08 22.92 3.16
C MET A 63 15.50 22.86 3.71
N TYR A 64 16.30 23.87 3.40
CA TYR A 64 17.68 24.06 3.90
C TYR A 64 18.55 22.80 3.80
N GLY A 65 18.28 21.95 2.79
CA GLY A 65 19.07 20.75 2.53
C GLY A 65 18.94 19.62 3.55
N THR A 66 18.29 19.82 4.71
CA THR A 66 18.23 18.87 5.82
C THR A 66 16.83 18.43 6.24
N VAL A 67 15.80 19.19 5.91
CA VAL A 67 14.41 18.87 6.27
C VAL A 67 13.63 18.54 5.01
N LYS A 68 12.98 17.38 4.97
CA LYS A 68 11.97 17.04 3.95
C LYS A 68 10.59 17.01 4.59
N TYR A 69 9.58 17.28 3.80
CA TYR A 69 8.19 17.17 4.22
C TYR A 69 7.30 16.60 3.12
N LYS A 70 6.16 16.10 3.52
CA LYS A 70 5.05 15.77 2.65
C LYS A 70 3.74 16.03 3.35
N LEU A 71 2.81 16.65 2.62
CA LEU A 71 1.40 16.80 2.99
C LEU A 71 0.57 16.22 1.85
N GLN A 72 -0.15 15.13 2.09
CA GLN A 72 -1.00 14.50 1.10
C GLN A 72 -2.40 14.31 1.63
N LEU A 73 -3.39 14.81 0.87
CA LEU A 73 -4.81 14.72 1.15
C LEU A 73 -5.48 13.76 0.16
N ASP A 74 -6.54 13.10 0.60
CA ASP A 74 -7.45 12.30 -0.23
C ASP A 74 -8.86 12.85 -0.07
N PHE A 75 -9.53 13.06 -1.19
CA PHE A 75 -10.87 13.64 -1.29
C PHE A 75 -11.92 12.60 -1.70
N SER A 76 -11.51 11.33 -1.86
CA SER A 76 -12.43 10.24 -2.18
C SER A 76 -13.36 9.91 -1.01
N GLY A 77 -14.56 9.38 -1.31
CA GLY A 77 -15.53 8.98 -0.29
C GLY A 77 -16.26 10.14 0.40
N GLY A 78 -16.32 11.33 -0.23
CA GLY A 78 -17.09 12.47 0.24
C GLY A 78 -16.51 13.21 1.44
N LYS A 79 -15.30 12.88 1.88
CA LYS A 79 -14.59 13.52 3.00
C LYS A 79 -13.11 13.74 2.67
N ILE A 80 -12.49 14.70 3.36
CA ILE A 80 -11.05 14.88 3.30
C ILE A 80 -10.41 13.94 4.33
N SER A 81 -9.36 13.24 3.94
CA SER A 81 -8.54 12.44 4.87
C SER A 81 -7.05 12.65 4.61
N PHE A 82 -6.25 12.55 5.66
CA PHE A 82 -4.78 12.57 5.55
C PHE A 82 -4.27 11.23 5.01
N LYS A 83 -3.26 11.32 4.15
CA LYS A 83 -2.48 10.15 3.73
C LYS A 83 -1.06 10.29 4.27
N ASP A 84 -0.11 10.72 3.49
CA ASP A 84 1.25 10.93 4.00
C ASP A 84 1.37 12.38 4.50
N VAL A 85 1.42 12.60 5.82
CA VAL A 85 1.62 13.91 6.45
C VAL A 85 2.77 13.77 7.43
N TRP A 86 3.98 14.15 7.01
CA TRP A 86 5.18 13.92 7.78
C TRP A 86 6.29 14.95 7.50
N MET A 87 7.20 15.05 8.46
CA MET A 87 8.50 15.72 8.33
C MET A 87 9.62 14.68 8.50
N GLU A 88 10.76 14.92 7.85
CA GLU A 88 11.91 14.04 7.89
C GLU A 88 13.20 14.85 8.03
N LEU A 89 13.94 14.60 9.09
CA LEU A 89 15.29 15.11 9.28
C LEU A 89 16.28 14.17 8.57
N ASN A 90 17.06 14.73 7.65
CA ASN A 90 18.09 14.01 6.91
C ASN A 90 19.47 14.32 7.47
N LYS A 91 20.44 13.49 7.14
CA LYS A 91 21.85 13.69 7.53
C LYS A 91 22.06 13.78 9.03
N LEU A 92 21.39 12.90 9.79
CA LEU A 92 21.65 12.77 11.21
C LEU A 92 23.12 12.37 11.46
N PRO A 93 23.72 12.76 12.58
CA PRO A 93 25.11 12.38 12.93
C PRO A 93 25.35 10.86 12.92
N ILE A 94 24.31 10.06 13.19
CA ILE A 94 24.33 8.58 13.19
C ILE A 94 24.06 7.95 11.83
N GLN A 95 24.32 8.65 10.72
CA GLN A 95 24.08 8.18 9.35
C GLN A 95 22.66 7.66 9.10
N GLY A 96 21.69 8.52 8.97
CA GLY A 96 20.33 8.11 8.66
C GLY A 96 19.37 9.27 8.64
N ASN A 97 18.10 8.94 8.62
CA ASN A 97 17.02 9.92 8.59
C ASN A 97 15.98 9.57 9.65
N LEU A 98 15.40 10.58 10.27
CA LEU A 98 14.30 10.45 11.23
C LEU A 98 13.04 11.06 10.60
N ARG A 99 12.02 10.22 10.38
CA ARG A 99 10.70 10.66 9.90
C ARG A 99 9.72 10.67 11.05
N VAL A 100 8.94 11.74 11.19
CA VAL A 100 7.90 11.90 12.21
C VAL A 100 6.62 12.37 11.54
N GLY A 101 5.48 11.83 11.94
CA GLY A 101 4.15 12.19 11.44
C GLY A 101 3.28 10.99 11.13
N HIS A 102 2.33 11.18 10.20
CA HIS A 102 1.37 10.16 9.75
C HIS A 102 1.81 9.59 8.40
N PHE A 103 2.21 8.31 8.37
CA PHE A 103 2.73 7.65 7.18
C PHE A 103 2.62 6.13 7.30
N LYS A 104 2.90 5.42 6.19
CA LYS A 104 2.85 3.96 6.16
C LYS A 104 3.93 3.34 7.05
N GLU A 105 3.54 2.39 7.90
CA GLU A 105 4.49 1.57 8.64
C GLU A 105 5.34 0.71 7.69
N PRO A 106 6.63 0.49 8.00
CA PRO A 106 7.52 -0.26 7.13
C PRO A 106 7.32 -1.77 7.29
N LEU A 107 6.28 -2.34 6.67
CA LEU A 107 6.01 -3.77 6.81
C LEU A 107 6.18 -4.56 5.52
N ARG A 108 5.65 -4.10 4.39
CA ARG A 108 5.57 -4.84 3.13
C ARG A 108 5.91 -3.99 1.91
N LEU A 109 6.50 -4.60 0.90
CA LEU A 109 6.84 -3.94 -0.36
C LEU A 109 5.59 -3.39 -1.07
N GLU A 110 4.56 -4.21 -1.29
CA GLU A 110 3.35 -3.76 -1.98
C GLU A 110 2.57 -2.72 -1.19
N ALA A 111 2.52 -2.83 0.15
CA ALA A 111 1.89 -1.83 0.99
C ALA A 111 2.62 -0.48 0.90
N LEU A 112 3.95 -0.47 0.92
CA LEU A 112 4.78 0.73 0.78
C LEU A 112 4.72 1.31 -0.63
N ASN A 113 4.53 0.47 -1.64
CA ASN A 113 4.45 0.91 -3.03
C ASN A 113 3.30 1.92 -3.22
N SER A 114 3.56 2.95 -4.00
CA SER A 114 2.52 3.92 -4.35
C SER A 114 1.43 3.24 -5.16
N SER A 115 0.15 3.51 -4.84
CA SER A 115 -0.97 2.99 -5.65
C SER A 115 -0.95 3.43 -7.11
N LYS A 116 -0.12 4.41 -7.49
CA LYS A 116 0.11 4.79 -8.89
C LYS A 116 0.90 3.73 -9.66
N TYR A 117 1.62 2.84 -8.95
CA TYR A 117 2.64 1.97 -9.53
C TYR A 117 2.43 0.49 -9.19
N ILE A 118 1.34 0.13 -8.52
CA ILE A 118 0.94 -1.28 -8.35
C ILE A 118 0.46 -1.86 -9.67
N THR A 119 0.64 -3.17 -9.84
CA THR A 119 0.33 -3.89 -11.10
C THR A 119 -1.17 -4.04 -11.29
N PHE A 120 -1.91 -4.39 -10.26
CA PHE A 120 -3.35 -4.60 -10.28
C PHE A 120 -4.10 -3.40 -9.70
N MET A 121 -5.41 -3.30 -9.93
CA MET A 121 -6.24 -2.21 -9.42
C MET A 121 -6.25 -2.18 -7.90
N GLU A 122 -6.31 -3.36 -7.24
CA GLU A 122 -6.18 -3.49 -5.80
C GLU A 122 -4.94 -4.29 -5.40
N ARG A 123 -4.53 -4.18 -4.14
CA ARG A 123 -3.43 -4.96 -3.57
C ARG A 123 -3.90 -6.37 -3.26
N GLY A 124 -2.97 -7.32 -3.25
CA GLY A 124 -3.23 -8.69 -2.85
C GLY A 124 -3.82 -8.80 -1.44
N LEU A 125 -4.56 -9.86 -1.19
CA LEU A 125 -5.31 -10.12 0.04
C LEU A 125 -4.52 -9.88 1.35
N PRO A 126 -3.20 -10.10 1.44
CA PRO A 126 -2.44 -9.78 2.65
C PRO A 126 -2.52 -8.31 3.10
N ILE A 127 -3.07 -7.40 2.28
CA ILE A 127 -3.29 -6.02 2.69
C ILE A 127 -4.27 -5.91 3.87
N ALA A 128 -5.20 -6.83 4.01
CA ALA A 128 -6.18 -6.87 5.10
C ALA A 128 -5.52 -6.98 6.48
N MET A 129 -4.38 -7.69 6.58
CA MET A 129 -3.63 -7.85 7.82
C MET A 129 -2.53 -6.79 7.99
N SER A 130 -2.26 -5.97 6.98
CA SER A 130 -1.15 -5.04 7.02
C SER A 130 -1.54 -3.73 7.69
N PRO A 131 -0.77 -3.23 8.66
CA PRO A 131 -0.92 -1.87 9.09
C PRO A 131 -0.62 -0.94 7.92
N GLU A 132 -1.55 -0.04 7.60
CA GLU A 132 -1.29 0.95 6.57
C GLU A 132 -0.61 2.18 7.17
N ARG A 133 -1.37 3.26 7.37
CA ARG A 133 -0.85 4.53 7.90
C ARG A 133 -1.17 4.67 9.36
N ASN A 134 -0.15 5.03 10.11
CA ASN A 134 -0.23 5.36 11.52
C ASN A 134 0.67 6.54 11.85
N THR A 135 0.46 7.16 12.99
CA THR A 135 1.27 8.28 13.43
C THR A 135 2.40 7.79 14.31
N GLY A 136 3.62 8.25 14.03
CA GLY A 136 4.79 7.78 14.76
C GLY A 136 6.09 8.43 14.34
N ALA A 137 7.18 7.84 14.81
CA ALA A 137 8.54 8.19 14.47
C ALA A 137 9.28 6.95 13.92
N MET A 138 9.99 7.12 12.81
CA MET A 138 10.73 6.06 12.14
C MET A 138 12.14 6.53 11.79
N TYR A 139 13.12 5.79 12.24
CA TYR A 139 14.49 5.91 11.77
C TYR A 139 14.70 4.99 10.56
N HIS A 140 15.42 5.46 9.55
CA HIS A 140 15.84 4.62 8.44
C HIS A 140 17.21 5.01 7.90
N THR A 141 17.95 4.00 7.45
CA THR A 141 19.30 4.17 6.95
C THR A 141 19.64 3.14 5.88
N ASN A 142 20.63 3.48 5.05
CA ASN A 142 21.22 2.59 4.06
C ASN A 142 22.65 2.23 4.49
N PHE A 143 23.00 0.97 4.37
CA PHE A 143 24.36 0.50 4.43
C PHE A 143 24.86 0.18 3.02
N GLY A 144 25.61 1.11 2.47
CA GLY A 144 25.97 1.10 1.04
C GLY A 144 24.75 1.22 0.13
N LYS A 145 24.78 0.53 -1.01
CA LYS A 145 23.69 0.54 -2.00
C LYS A 145 22.75 -0.68 -1.91
N LYS A 146 23.04 -1.62 -1.00
CA LYS A 146 22.38 -2.92 -0.97
C LYS A 146 21.48 -3.14 0.23
N LEU A 147 21.92 -2.81 1.43
CA LEU A 147 21.16 -3.05 2.66
C LEU A 147 20.44 -1.77 3.09
N PHE A 148 19.15 -1.91 3.40
CA PHE A 148 18.33 -0.81 3.89
C PHE A 148 17.55 -1.27 5.13
N ILE A 149 17.60 -0.48 6.21
CA ILE A 149 16.93 -0.78 7.48
C ILE A 149 15.97 0.36 7.83
N GLN A 150 14.80 -0.01 8.30
CA GLN A 150 13.77 0.87 8.82
C GLN A 150 13.30 0.33 10.16
N SER A 151 13.14 1.20 11.16
CA SER A 151 12.53 0.84 12.44
C SER A 151 11.80 2.03 13.01
N GLY A 152 10.60 1.82 13.53
CA GLY A 152 9.78 2.91 14.06
C GLY A 152 8.82 2.48 15.15
N ILE A 153 8.37 3.47 15.89
CA ILE A 153 7.34 3.36 16.93
C ILE A 153 6.11 4.11 16.42
N PHE A 154 4.96 3.45 16.48
CA PHE A 154 3.72 3.97 15.91
C PHE A 154 2.57 3.83 16.90
N ARG A 155 1.57 4.71 16.73
CA ARG A 155 0.28 4.65 17.40
C ARG A 155 -0.81 4.62 16.35
N LYS A 156 -1.82 3.75 16.55
CA LYS A 156 -2.99 3.71 15.66
C LYS A 156 -3.66 5.08 15.65
N SER A 157 -3.94 5.61 14.49
CA SER A 157 -4.51 6.93 14.31
C SER A 157 -5.77 6.90 13.43
N ASP A 158 -6.58 7.95 13.56
CA ASP A 158 -7.76 8.20 12.73
C ASP A 158 -7.37 8.68 11.31
N ASP A 159 -8.38 9.00 10.50
CA ASP A 159 -8.20 9.51 9.13
C ASP A 159 -7.45 10.87 9.05
N PHE A 160 -7.24 11.55 10.16
CA PHE A 160 -6.49 12.81 10.26
C PHE A 160 -5.15 12.65 10.97
N GLY A 161 -4.72 11.43 11.22
CA GLY A 161 -3.46 11.16 11.89
C GLY A 161 -3.46 11.41 13.39
N ASN A 162 -4.63 11.55 14.01
CA ASN A 162 -4.75 11.78 15.45
C ASN A 162 -5.00 10.46 16.19
N ASP A 163 -4.40 10.36 17.37
CA ASP A 163 -4.74 9.36 18.37
C ASP A 163 -5.32 10.06 19.59
N LYS A 164 -6.64 10.18 19.62
CA LYS A 164 -7.38 10.82 20.72
C LYS A 164 -7.80 9.83 21.82
N ASN A 165 -7.69 8.53 21.52
CA ASN A 165 -8.03 7.48 22.47
C ASN A 165 -6.80 7.12 23.27
N ALA A 166 -6.64 7.65 24.46
CA ALA A 166 -5.48 7.46 25.37
C ALA A 166 -5.16 5.98 25.75
N ASN A 167 -5.46 5.03 24.89
CA ASN A 167 -5.41 3.58 25.14
C ASN A 167 -4.00 2.97 25.10
N ASN A 168 -2.95 3.78 24.94
CA ASN A 168 -1.55 3.34 24.91
C ASN A 168 -1.26 2.18 23.94
N ASN A 169 -2.00 2.11 22.83
CA ASN A 169 -1.74 1.14 21.77
C ASN A 169 -0.48 1.55 20.99
N ILE A 170 0.62 0.91 21.29
CA ILE A 170 1.92 1.18 20.69
C ILE A 170 2.31 -0.01 19.80
N SER A 171 2.82 0.29 18.62
CA SER A 171 3.39 -0.69 17.70
C SER A 171 4.86 -0.37 17.46
N ILE A 172 5.69 -1.42 17.39
CA ILE A 172 7.07 -1.32 16.92
C ILE A 172 7.13 -2.12 15.63
N THR A 173 7.48 -1.43 14.53
CA THR A 173 7.57 -2.04 13.21
C THR A 173 8.96 -1.82 12.63
N SER A 174 9.63 -2.92 12.26
CA SER A 174 10.98 -2.91 11.71
C SER A 174 11.02 -3.71 10.41
N ARG A 175 11.81 -3.25 9.45
CA ARG A 175 12.01 -3.91 8.15
C ARG A 175 13.45 -3.78 7.71
N ALA A 176 14.01 -4.88 7.20
CA ALA A 176 15.30 -4.93 6.55
C ALA A 176 15.14 -5.42 5.12
N THR A 177 15.78 -4.78 4.15
CA THR A 177 15.77 -5.19 2.74
C THR A 177 17.15 -5.26 2.18
N PHE A 178 17.35 -6.22 1.28
CA PHE A 178 18.62 -6.46 0.61
C PHE A 178 18.43 -6.49 -0.91
N LEU A 179 19.19 -5.66 -1.62
CA LEU A 179 19.22 -5.64 -3.07
C LEU A 179 20.37 -6.52 -3.55
N ALA A 180 20.09 -7.81 -3.75
CA ALA A 180 21.10 -8.76 -4.24
C ALA A 180 21.57 -8.41 -5.66
N ILE A 181 20.61 -8.00 -6.51
CA ILE A 181 20.85 -7.48 -7.86
C ILE A 181 20.13 -6.14 -7.99
N ASN A 182 20.83 -5.11 -8.45
CA ASN A 182 20.24 -3.82 -8.84
C ASN A 182 21.14 -3.18 -9.88
N LYS A 183 21.03 -3.64 -11.13
CA LYS A 183 21.89 -3.19 -12.24
C LYS A 183 21.14 -3.21 -13.56
N GLY A 184 21.08 -2.06 -14.22
CA GLY A 184 20.37 -1.90 -15.50
C GLY A 184 18.89 -2.26 -15.38
N ASN A 185 18.45 -3.23 -16.19
CA ASN A 185 17.08 -3.74 -16.20
C ASN A 185 16.88 -5.00 -15.32
N LYS A 186 17.81 -5.28 -14.40
CA LYS A 186 17.76 -6.43 -13.49
C LYS A 186 17.68 -6.00 -12.04
N LEU A 187 16.76 -6.59 -11.31
CA LEU A 187 16.56 -6.42 -9.87
C LEU A 187 16.36 -7.77 -9.19
N LEU A 188 16.97 -7.94 -8.04
CA LEU A 188 16.56 -8.93 -7.05
C LEU A 188 16.52 -8.24 -5.69
N HIS A 189 15.31 -8.02 -5.21
CA HIS A 189 14.99 -7.43 -3.92
C HIS A 189 14.50 -8.53 -2.98
N LEU A 190 15.06 -8.59 -1.79
CA LEU A 190 14.66 -9.47 -0.70
C LEU A 190 14.37 -8.60 0.52
N GLY A 191 13.38 -8.98 1.33
CA GLY A 191 13.09 -8.24 2.55
C GLY A 191 12.38 -9.10 3.59
N VAL A 192 12.56 -8.68 4.84
CA VAL A 192 11.86 -9.24 6.00
C VAL A 192 11.42 -8.10 6.90
N ALA A 193 10.27 -8.26 7.55
CA ALA A 193 9.76 -7.28 8.48
C ALA A 193 9.00 -7.93 9.65
N ASN A 194 8.93 -7.21 10.75
CA ASN A 194 8.14 -7.59 11.91
C ASN A 194 7.42 -6.36 12.49
N SER A 195 6.18 -6.55 12.91
CA SER A 195 5.41 -5.55 13.65
C SER A 195 4.81 -6.19 14.90
N LYS A 196 5.27 -5.76 16.08
CA LYS A 196 4.69 -6.11 17.37
C LYS A 196 3.75 -5.00 17.82
N ARG A 197 2.48 -5.33 18.02
CA ARG A 197 1.39 -4.38 18.24
C ARG A 197 0.71 -4.65 19.57
N LYS A 198 0.95 -3.81 20.56
CA LYS A 198 0.25 -3.87 21.86
C LYS A 198 -1.20 -3.45 21.66
N ASN A 199 -2.11 -4.17 22.28
CA ASN A 199 -3.54 -3.95 22.16
C ASN A 199 -4.23 -3.82 23.52
N ASN A 200 -4.25 -2.60 24.03
CA ASN A 200 -4.92 -2.33 25.31
C ASN A 200 -6.45 -2.32 25.20
N ASN A 201 -7.01 -2.26 24.00
CA ASN A 201 -8.45 -2.39 23.77
C ASN A 201 -8.91 -3.85 23.87
N LYS A 202 -7.96 -4.78 23.98
CA LYS A 202 -8.20 -6.24 24.03
C LYS A 202 -9.01 -6.79 22.85
N THR A 203 -9.09 -6.09 21.72
CA THR A 203 -9.82 -6.53 20.53
C THR A 203 -8.95 -6.41 19.29
N TYR A 204 -9.06 -7.36 18.38
CA TYR A 204 -8.43 -7.30 17.05
C TYR A 204 -9.46 -7.66 15.99
N SER A 205 -9.62 -6.78 15.00
CA SER A 205 -10.55 -7.00 13.91
C SER A 205 -9.90 -6.71 12.57
N PHE A 206 -10.25 -7.48 11.57
CA PHE A 206 -9.95 -7.20 10.18
C PHE A 206 -11.10 -7.69 9.29
N SER A 207 -11.16 -7.16 8.07
CA SER A 207 -12.11 -7.61 7.06
C SER A 207 -11.43 -7.57 5.70
N SER A 208 -11.83 -8.50 4.82
CA SER A 208 -11.36 -8.53 3.44
C SER A 208 -12.54 -8.66 2.47
N ARG A 209 -12.34 -8.12 1.30
CA ARG A 209 -13.10 -8.41 0.08
C ARG A 209 -12.22 -9.29 -0.80
N ALA A 210 -12.79 -9.89 -1.82
CA ALA A 210 -12.00 -10.21 -3.00
C ALA A 210 -11.30 -8.93 -3.52
N GLU A 211 -10.32 -9.07 -4.39
CA GLU A 211 -9.55 -7.92 -4.89
C GLU A 211 -10.39 -6.95 -5.74
N ASN A 212 -11.64 -6.74 -5.32
CA ASN A 212 -12.64 -5.81 -5.85
C ASN A 212 -13.12 -4.86 -4.76
N HIS A 213 -12.79 -3.57 -4.87
CA HIS A 213 -13.15 -2.59 -3.83
C HIS A 213 -14.64 -2.30 -3.76
N LEU A 214 -15.38 -2.43 -4.86
CA LEU A 214 -16.82 -2.25 -4.93
C LEU A 214 -17.61 -3.49 -4.46
N GLY A 215 -16.95 -4.67 -4.39
CA GLY A 215 -17.56 -5.91 -3.95
C GLY A 215 -17.87 -5.97 -2.45
N ASN A 216 -18.49 -7.06 -2.04
CA ASN A 216 -18.87 -7.30 -0.66
C ASN A 216 -17.67 -7.70 0.21
N LYS A 217 -17.77 -7.49 1.52
CA LYS A 217 -16.82 -8.06 2.47
C LYS A 217 -17.12 -9.56 2.59
N LEU A 218 -16.18 -10.39 2.17
CA LEU A 218 -16.29 -11.85 2.26
C LEU A 218 -15.79 -12.37 3.61
N ILE A 219 -14.81 -11.69 4.20
CA ILE A 219 -14.30 -12.01 5.55
C ILE A 219 -14.55 -10.81 6.46
N SER A 220 -15.02 -11.08 7.68
CA SER A 220 -15.07 -10.12 8.79
C SER A 220 -14.82 -10.87 10.10
N ILE A 221 -13.65 -10.65 10.68
CA ILE A 221 -13.20 -11.31 11.92
C ILE A 221 -13.07 -10.26 13.02
N ASN A 222 -13.63 -10.58 14.18
CA ASN A 222 -13.42 -9.86 15.43
C ASN A 222 -12.98 -10.86 16.51
N LYS A 223 -11.82 -10.62 17.11
CA LYS A 223 -11.29 -11.42 18.22
C LYS A 223 -11.18 -10.55 19.46
N GLU A 224 -11.69 -11.07 20.57
CA GLU A 224 -11.65 -10.44 21.89
C GLU A 224 -10.52 -11.01 22.76
N GLU A 225 -10.27 -10.38 23.90
CA GLU A 225 -9.23 -10.76 24.86
C GLU A 225 -7.82 -10.76 24.28
N VAL A 226 -7.57 -9.93 23.27
CA VAL A 226 -6.27 -9.84 22.59
C VAL A 226 -5.30 -8.98 23.40
N ASN A 227 -4.18 -9.55 23.78
CA ASN A 227 -3.10 -8.84 24.48
C ASN A 227 -2.20 -8.09 23.49
N TYR A 228 -1.67 -8.81 22.50
CA TYR A 228 -0.87 -8.22 21.43
C TYR A 228 -1.00 -9.03 20.15
N VAL A 229 -0.69 -8.37 19.03
CA VAL A 229 -0.62 -9.00 17.70
C VAL A 229 0.82 -8.88 17.20
N ASN A 230 1.35 -9.99 16.70
CA ASN A 230 2.65 -10.04 16.06
C ASN A 230 2.49 -10.37 14.59
N ILE A 231 3.06 -9.55 13.69
CA ILE A 231 3.01 -9.76 12.24
C ILE A 231 4.43 -9.92 11.76
N PHE A 232 4.76 -11.07 11.21
CA PHE A 232 6.02 -11.33 10.52
C PHE A 232 5.77 -11.34 9.01
N SER A 233 6.66 -10.75 8.22
CA SER A 233 6.52 -10.64 6.77
C SER A 233 7.83 -10.97 6.07
N GLY A 234 7.73 -11.75 4.99
CA GLY A 234 8.78 -11.97 4.00
C GLY A 234 8.37 -11.40 2.64
N GLU A 235 9.33 -10.87 1.88
CA GLU A 235 9.06 -10.28 0.57
C GLU A 235 10.19 -10.55 -0.43
N VAL A 236 9.84 -10.79 -1.67
CA VAL A 236 10.76 -10.94 -2.79
C VAL A 236 10.21 -10.23 -4.03
N ALA A 237 11.10 -9.57 -4.78
CA ALA A 237 10.77 -9.06 -6.11
C ALA A 237 11.95 -9.27 -7.05
N TYR A 238 11.66 -9.80 -8.23
CA TYR A 238 12.61 -10.03 -9.31
C TYR A 238 12.16 -9.31 -10.56
N VAL A 239 13.07 -8.62 -11.23
CA VAL A 239 12.85 -8.01 -12.54
C VAL A 239 13.99 -8.39 -13.45
N ASN A 240 13.67 -8.78 -14.68
CA ASN A 240 14.65 -9.01 -15.74
C ASN A 240 14.04 -8.58 -17.08
N GLY A 241 14.41 -7.37 -17.53
CA GLY A 241 13.82 -6.78 -18.72
C GLY A 241 12.30 -6.63 -18.58
N PRO A 242 11.51 -7.18 -19.51
CA PRO A 242 10.06 -7.03 -19.50
C PRO A 242 9.33 -7.92 -18.47
N ILE A 243 10.01 -8.90 -17.88
CA ILE A 243 9.43 -9.82 -16.90
C ILE A 243 9.62 -9.29 -15.49
N SER A 244 8.59 -9.37 -14.66
CA SER A 244 8.70 -9.15 -13.22
C SER A 244 7.91 -10.19 -12.43
N LEU A 245 8.52 -10.63 -11.32
CA LEU A 245 7.91 -11.51 -10.32
C LEU A 245 7.91 -10.78 -8.99
N GLN A 246 6.86 -10.93 -8.21
CA GLN A 246 6.78 -10.41 -6.85
C GLN A 246 5.96 -11.35 -5.98
N ALA A 247 6.44 -11.63 -4.78
CA ALA A 247 5.71 -12.41 -3.80
C ALA A 247 5.94 -11.86 -2.40
N GLU A 248 4.92 -11.97 -1.56
CA GLU A 248 4.98 -11.60 -0.15
C GLU A 248 4.15 -12.61 0.66
N ALA A 249 4.61 -12.91 1.86
CA ALA A 249 3.89 -13.72 2.81
C ALA A 249 3.90 -13.08 4.19
N LEU A 250 2.78 -13.16 4.90
CA LEU A 250 2.61 -12.69 6.27
C LEU A 250 2.12 -13.82 7.16
N LYS A 251 2.72 -13.91 8.34
CA LYS A 251 2.19 -14.70 9.47
C LYS A 251 1.73 -13.70 10.55
N THR A 252 0.45 -13.67 10.83
CA THR A 252 -0.16 -12.87 11.89
C THR A 252 -0.52 -13.77 13.06
N THR A 253 0.09 -13.54 14.21
CA THR A 253 -0.20 -14.27 15.45
C THR A 253 -0.95 -13.35 16.40
N ILE A 254 -2.19 -13.71 16.74
CA ILE A 254 -3.04 -13.00 17.68
C ILE A 254 -2.89 -13.68 19.04
N ASN A 255 -2.23 -12.99 19.97
CA ASN A 255 -1.95 -13.52 21.31
C ASN A 255 -3.04 -13.06 22.27
N LYS A 256 -3.75 -14.00 22.87
CA LYS A 256 -4.78 -13.70 23.86
C LYS A 256 -4.19 -13.34 25.22
N VAL A 257 -4.99 -12.72 26.06
CA VAL A 257 -4.69 -12.55 27.48
C VAL A 257 -4.69 -13.95 28.13
N PRO A 258 -3.66 -14.30 28.93
CA PRO A 258 -3.64 -15.57 29.61
C PRO A 258 -4.88 -15.73 30.52
N ASP A 259 -5.63 -16.78 30.31
CA ASP A 259 -6.69 -17.18 31.25
C ASP A 259 -6.02 -17.89 32.42
N ILE A 260 -6.15 -17.33 33.63
CA ILE A 260 -5.50 -17.83 34.84
C ILE A 260 -6.07 -19.20 35.24
N GLU A 261 -7.33 -19.50 34.87
CA GLU A 261 -7.98 -20.76 35.18
C GLU A 261 -7.68 -21.88 34.16
N ARG A 262 -7.30 -21.49 32.92
CA ARG A 262 -6.99 -22.45 31.86
C ARG A 262 -5.52 -22.28 31.45
N SER A 263 -4.65 -23.07 31.99
CA SER A 263 -3.19 -23.06 31.73
C SER A 263 -2.74 -23.09 30.25
N PHE A 264 -3.60 -22.73 29.28
CA PHE A 264 -3.33 -22.73 27.87
C PHE A 264 -3.49 -21.33 27.25
N ILE A 265 -2.45 -20.85 26.59
CA ILE A 265 -2.50 -19.65 25.76
C ILE A 265 -2.99 -20.10 24.37
N ILE A 266 -4.22 -19.76 24.01
CA ILE A 266 -4.75 -20.04 22.67
C ILE A 266 -4.32 -18.86 21.77
N ASN A 267 -3.34 -19.11 20.91
CA ASN A 267 -2.96 -18.17 19.86
C ASN A 267 -3.74 -18.50 18.59
N HIS A 268 -4.32 -17.49 17.94
CA HIS A 268 -4.84 -17.65 16.59
C HIS A 268 -3.77 -17.22 15.59
N GLU A 269 -3.50 -18.08 14.63
CA GLU A 269 -2.58 -17.81 13.54
C GLU A 269 -3.33 -17.59 12.24
N ILE A 270 -2.91 -16.62 11.46
CA ILE A 270 -3.44 -16.32 10.13
C ILE A 270 -2.24 -16.22 9.21
N ILE A 271 -2.26 -16.96 8.12
CA ILE A 271 -1.26 -16.90 7.07
C ILE A 271 -1.89 -16.21 5.88
N SER A 272 -1.22 -15.23 5.32
CA SER A 272 -1.67 -14.57 4.10
C SER A 272 -0.51 -14.35 3.17
N TYR A 273 -0.72 -14.58 1.88
CA TYR A 273 0.35 -14.49 0.89
C TYR A 273 -0.19 -14.16 -0.50
N TYR A 274 0.70 -13.72 -1.36
CA TYR A 274 0.45 -13.66 -2.79
C TYR A 274 1.72 -13.93 -3.58
N GLY A 275 1.52 -14.37 -4.81
CA GLY A 275 2.52 -14.42 -5.86
C GLY A 275 1.95 -13.81 -7.14
N GLN A 276 2.74 -12.95 -7.81
CA GLN A 276 2.34 -12.33 -9.06
C GLN A 276 3.46 -12.33 -10.08
N ILE A 277 3.07 -12.42 -11.34
CA ILE A 277 3.93 -12.27 -12.50
C ILE A 277 3.38 -11.17 -13.40
N SER A 278 4.26 -10.41 -14.05
CA SER A 278 3.84 -9.54 -15.15
C SER A 278 4.86 -9.50 -16.27
N TYR A 279 4.37 -9.21 -17.48
CA TYR A 279 5.15 -9.15 -18.70
C TYR A 279 4.73 -7.94 -19.55
N PHE A 280 5.70 -7.11 -19.92
CA PHE A 280 5.49 -6.02 -20.86
C PHE A 280 5.59 -6.51 -22.30
N LEU A 281 4.47 -6.58 -23.00
CA LEU A 281 4.39 -6.96 -24.41
C LEU A 281 5.21 -6.04 -25.30
N THR A 282 5.33 -4.79 -24.92
CA THR A 282 6.08 -3.72 -25.61
C THR A 282 7.52 -3.59 -25.17
N GLY A 283 7.94 -4.44 -24.19
CA GLY A 283 9.34 -4.59 -23.79
C GLY A 283 9.85 -3.54 -22.82
N GLU A 284 8.98 -2.81 -22.10
CA GLU A 284 9.35 -1.95 -20.97
C GLU A 284 9.86 -2.78 -19.79
N THR A 285 10.46 -2.11 -18.83
CA THR A 285 10.97 -2.72 -17.60
C THR A 285 10.38 -2.00 -16.39
N LYS A 286 9.97 -2.74 -15.35
CA LYS A 286 9.55 -2.14 -14.09
C LYS A 286 10.69 -1.35 -13.46
N SER A 287 10.43 -0.07 -13.23
CA SER A 287 11.38 0.82 -12.57
C SER A 287 11.34 0.60 -11.06
N TYR A 288 12.47 0.29 -10.44
CA TYR A 288 12.60 0.23 -8.99
C TYR A 288 13.13 1.58 -8.48
N LYS A 289 12.40 2.19 -7.55
CA LYS A 289 12.72 3.51 -7.03
C LYS A 289 13.64 3.46 -5.81
N SER A 290 13.25 2.72 -4.81
CA SER A 290 14.01 2.52 -3.56
C SER A 290 13.34 1.50 -2.65
N SER A 291 14.07 0.97 -1.68
CA SER A 291 13.50 0.10 -0.62
C SER A 291 12.43 0.81 0.22
N LEU A 292 12.50 2.13 0.35
CA LEU A 292 11.52 2.94 1.10
C LEU A 292 10.16 3.06 0.40
N SER A 293 10.12 3.00 -0.93
CA SER A 293 8.92 3.29 -1.72
C SER A 293 8.61 2.28 -2.83
N GLY A 294 9.40 1.20 -2.95
CA GLY A 294 9.18 0.13 -3.92
C GLY A 294 9.39 0.57 -5.36
N PHE A 295 8.48 0.11 -6.22
CA PHE A 295 8.51 0.40 -7.66
C PHE A 295 8.11 1.84 -7.98
N GLY A 296 8.55 2.30 -9.13
CA GLY A 296 8.34 3.64 -9.65
C GLY A 296 7.46 3.67 -10.89
N ARG A 297 7.55 4.79 -11.60
CA ARG A 297 6.76 5.08 -12.79
C ARG A 297 7.24 4.24 -13.99
N ILE A 298 6.31 3.66 -14.71
CA ILE A 298 6.54 3.09 -16.03
C ILE A 298 6.56 4.25 -17.04
N LYS A 299 7.55 4.23 -17.92
CA LYS A 299 7.67 5.16 -19.04
C LYS A 299 7.59 4.34 -20.32
N PRO A 300 6.50 4.45 -21.09
CA PRO A 300 6.44 3.84 -22.41
C PRO A 300 7.61 4.26 -23.29
N LYS A 301 8.10 3.37 -24.12
CA LYS A 301 9.14 3.70 -25.12
C LYS A 301 8.63 4.73 -26.13
N ASN A 302 7.33 4.59 -26.49
CA ASN A 302 6.63 5.52 -27.35
C ASN A 302 5.27 5.81 -26.71
N ASN A 303 4.91 7.09 -26.57
CA ASN A 303 3.61 7.46 -26.01
C ASN A 303 2.49 7.23 -27.01
N TYR A 304 1.29 6.96 -26.50
CA TYR A 304 0.08 6.94 -27.33
C TYR A 304 -0.17 8.32 -27.95
N GLY A 305 -0.46 8.32 -29.25
CA GLY A 305 -0.76 9.55 -29.99
C GLY A 305 0.46 10.34 -30.47
N GLU A 306 1.69 9.97 -30.07
CA GLU A 306 2.92 10.65 -30.57
C GLU A 306 3.61 9.83 -31.66
N ASN A 307 3.99 8.62 -31.47
CA ASN A 307 4.55 7.70 -32.48
C ASN A 307 4.38 6.25 -32.06
N GLY A 308 3.36 5.93 -31.27
CA GLY A 308 3.12 4.60 -30.79
C GLY A 308 1.80 4.41 -30.05
N TRP A 309 1.63 3.24 -29.50
CA TRP A 309 0.44 2.82 -28.79
C TRP A 309 0.59 2.86 -27.25
N GLY A 310 1.67 3.44 -26.73
CA GLY A 310 2.01 3.34 -25.32
C GLY A 310 2.62 1.98 -24.98
N ALA A 311 2.52 1.58 -23.71
CA ALA A 311 3.03 0.30 -23.22
C ALA A 311 1.89 -0.62 -22.74
N PHE A 312 2.01 -1.93 -23.02
CA PHE A 312 1.07 -2.95 -22.58
C PHE A 312 1.74 -3.93 -21.61
N GLU A 313 1.12 -4.15 -20.46
CA GLU A 313 1.55 -5.11 -19.46
C GLU A 313 0.43 -6.12 -19.18
N LEU A 314 0.71 -7.41 -19.37
CA LEU A 314 -0.13 -8.51 -18.92
C LEU A 314 0.35 -8.95 -17.54
N ALA A 315 -0.59 -9.34 -16.67
CA ALA A 315 -0.26 -9.79 -15.32
C ALA A 315 -1.24 -10.86 -14.83
N ALA A 316 -0.73 -11.75 -13.96
CA ALA A 316 -1.52 -12.71 -13.21
C ALA A 316 -1.06 -12.72 -11.75
N ARG A 317 -1.99 -12.92 -10.81
CA ARG A 317 -1.75 -13.05 -9.38
C ARG A 317 -2.63 -14.13 -8.79
N PHE A 318 -2.06 -14.88 -7.86
CA PHE A 318 -2.78 -15.66 -6.87
C PHE A 318 -2.52 -15.04 -5.51
N SER A 319 -3.55 -14.87 -4.69
CA SER A 319 -3.42 -14.41 -3.32
C SER A 319 -4.38 -15.14 -2.39
N ALA A 320 -4.00 -15.30 -1.11
CA ALA A 320 -4.77 -16.04 -0.14
C ALA A 320 -4.67 -15.46 1.27
N ILE A 321 -5.73 -15.67 2.04
CA ILE A 321 -5.80 -15.55 3.50
C ILE A 321 -6.29 -16.90 4.03
N ASP A 322 -5.44 -17.57 4.79
CA ASP A 322 -5.76 -18.80 5.50
C ASP A 322 -5.92 -18.49 7.00
N MET A 323 -7.13 -18.68 7.50
CA MET A 323 -7.49 -18.44 8.90
C MET A 323 -7.62 -19.77 9.66
N GLN A 324 -7.06 -20.84 9.09
CA GLN A 324 -7.14 -22.21 9.60
C GLN A 324 -8.59 -22.66 9.79
N GLU A 325 -8.97 -23.06 10.99
CA GLU A 325 -10.34 -23.51 11.32
C GLU A 325 -11.43 -22.43 11.08
N ASN A 326 -11.05 -21.16 10.92
CA ASN A 326 -12.01 -20.08 10.66
C ASN A 326 -12.23 -19.81 9.16
N GLY A 327 -11.76 -20.71 8.28
CA GLY A 327 -11.97 -20.61 6.84
C GLY A 327 -10.82 -19.94 6.09
N SER A 328 -11.05 -19.65 4.81
CA SER A 328 -10.06 -19.04 3.92
C SER A 328 -10.70 -18.10 2.89
N LEU A 329 -9.88 -17.25 2.28
CA LEU A 329 -10.22 -16.48 1.09
C LEU A 329 -9.07 -16.58 0.10
N GLU A 330 -9.38 -16.97 -1.12
CA GLU A 330 -8.42 -17.10 -2.21
C GLU A 330 -8.88 -16.31 -3.43
N ASP A 331 -7.99 -15.57 -4.05
CA ASP A 331 -8.24 -14.80 -5.25
C ASP A 331 -7.27 -15.17 -6.36
N VAL A 332 -7.80 -15.36 -7.56
CA VAL A 332 -7.06 -15.35 -8.81
C VAL A 332 -7.40 -14.08 -9.56
N THR A 333 -6.38 -13.26 -9.85
CA THR A 333 -6.53 -12.01 -10.58
C THR A 333 -5.70 -12.04 -11.85
N VAL A 334 -6.32 -11.74 -13.00
CA VAL A 334 -5.61 -11.47 -14.26
C VAL A 334 -5.85 -10.02 -14.67
N GLY A 335 -4.86 -9.41 -15.28
CA GLY A 335 -4.92 -7.98 -15.61
C GLY A 335 -4.21 -7.62 -16.90
N LEU A 336 -4.75 -6.61 -17.56
CA LEU A 336 -4.15 -5.90 -18.69
C LEU A 336 -4.00 -4.43 -18.31
N ASN A 337 -2.78 -3.91 -18.34
CA ASN A 337 -2.50 -2.48 -18.16
C ASN A 337 -2.08 -1.87 -19.48
N TRP A 338 -2.73 -0.78 -19.85
CA TRP A 338 -2.36 0.06 -20.98
C TRP A 338 -1.87 1.42 -20.48
N TYR A 339 -0.57 1.65 -20.56
CA TYR A 339 0.08 2.90 -20.22
C TYR A 339 0.13 3.79 -21.47
N LEU A 340 -0.77 4.75 -21.57
CA LEU A 340 -0.82 5.65 -22.71
C LEU A 340 0.42 6.55 -22.75
N ASN A 341 0.84 7.02 -21.59
CA ASN A 341 2.02 7.84 -21.35
C ASN A 341 2.47 7.64 -19.90
N PRO A 342 3.57 8.26 -19.43
CA PRO A 342 4.04 8.08 -18.05
C PRO A 342 3.01 8.45 -16.97
N ASN A 343 1.99 9.23 -17.29
CA ASN A 343 1.05 9.80 -16.33
C ASN A 343 -0.37 9.24 -16.43
N THR A 344 -0.70 8.59 -17.55
CA THR A 344 -2.05 8.09 -17.82
C THR A 344 -2.03 6.60 -18.08
N ARG A 345 -2.90 5.86 -17.39
CA ARG A 345 -3.03 4.40 -17.52
C ARG A 345 -4.49 3.99 -17.50
N ILE A 346 -4.85 3.02 -18.33
CA ILE A 346 -6.11 2.28 -18.26
C ILE A 346 -5.77 0.86 -17.80
N MET A 347 -6.55 0.33 -16.89
CA MET A 347 -6.35 -1.00 -16.32
C MET A 347 -7.63 -1.80 -16.48
N PHE A 348 -7.50 -3.07 -16.85
CA PHE A 348 -8.57 -4.05 -16.85
C PHE A 348 -8.16 -5.21 -15.97
N ASN A 349 -9.02 -5.62 -15.04
CA ASN A 349 -8.81 -6.77 -14.18
C ASN A 349 -10.04 -7.69 -14.22
N TYR A 350 -9.79 -8.99 -14.24
CA TYR A 350 -10.74 -10.00 -13.85
C TYR A 350 -10.28 -10.62 -12.54
N VAL A 351 -11.18 -10.76 -11.60
CA VAL A 351 -10.94 -11.39 -10.30
C VAL A 351 -11.92 -12.53 -10.11
N LYS A 352 -11.43 -13.69 -9.70
CA LYS A 352 -12.23 -14.77 -9.13
C LYS A 352 -11.82 -14.94 -7.69
N GLY A 353 -12.75 -14.63 -6.77
CA GLY A 353 -12.58 -14.81 -5.33
C GLY A 353 -13.40 -15.99 -4.84
N GLU A 354 -12.79 -16.86 -4.04
CA GLU A 354 -13.45 -17.99 -3.35
C GLU A 354 -13.22 -17.89 -1.85
N MET A 355 -14.31 -17.80 -1.08
CA MET A 355 -14.27 -17.81 0.38
C MET A 355 -14.89 -19.12 0.87
N ALA A 356 -14.12 -19.87 1.65
CA ALA A 356 -14.61 -21.01 2.42
C ALA A 356 -14.79 -20.58 3.88
N ASN A 357 -15.98 -20.81 4.46
CA ASN A 357 -16.22 -20.54 5.87
C ASN A 357 -15.76 -21.73 6.76
N GLU A 358 -15.93 -21.61 8.06
CA GLU A 358 -15.57 -22.65 9.06
C GLU A 358 -16.31 -23.98 8.88
N LEU A 359 -17.43 -23.99 8.16
CA LEU A 359 -18.22 -25.20 7.84
C LEU A 359 -17.84 -25.79 6.47
N GLY A 360 -16.91 -25.17 5.74
CA GLY A 360 -16.52 -25.58 4.41
C GLY A 360 -17.48 -25.13 3.30
N GLU A 361 -18.46 -24.27 3.60
CA GLU A 361 -19.35 -23.70 2.59
C GLU A 361 -18.59 -22.65 1.77
N ILE A 362 -18.75 -22.73 0.43
CA ILE A 362 -18.01 -21.89 -0.50
C ILE A 362 -18.90 -20.75 -1.00
N THR A 363 -18.37 -19.53 -0.91
CA THR A 363 -18.93 -18.33 -1.55
C THR A 363 -17.98 -17.87 -2.64
N ILE A 364 -18.50 -17.68 -3.85
CA ILE A 364 -17.72 -17.19 -5.01
C ILE A 364 -18.12 -15.74 -5.32
N GLU A 365 -17.15 -14.91 -5.62
CA GLU A 365 -17.35 -13.58 -6.22
C GLU A 365 -16.45 -13.45 -7.43
N ASN A 366 -17.05 -13.27 -8.62
CA ASN A 366 -16.35 -12.91 -9.83
C ASN A 366 -16.51 -11.41 -10.08
N ALA A 367 -15.46 -10.76 -10.57
CA ALA A 367 -15.52 -9.33 -10.90
C ALA A 367 -14.75 -9.01 -12.18
N VAL A 368 -15.34 -8.19 -13.04
CA VAL A 368 -14.66 -7.53 -14.17
C VAL A 368 -14.57 -6.05 -13.83
N MET A 369 -13.38 -5.51 -13.89
CA MET A 369 -13.11 -4.15 -13.45
C MET A 369 -12.29 -3.37 -14.47
N MET A 370 -12.57 -2.07 -14.58
CA MET A 370 -11.78 -1.12 -15.34
C MET A 370 -11.43 0.08 -14.46
N ARG A 371 -10.19 0.56 -14.54
CA ARG A 371 -9.74 1.81 -13.92
C ARG A 371 -9.14 2.72 -14.97
N VAL A 372 -9.57 3.98 -14.95
CA VAL A 372 -8.85 5.08 -15.60
C VAL A 372 -8.05 5.84 -14.56
N GLN A 373 -6.75 5.95 -14.77
CA GLN A 373 -5.84 6.62 -13.86
C GLN A 373 -5.11 7.76 -14.56
N LEU A 374 -5.13 8.92 -13.92
CA LEU A 374 -4.29 10.07 -14.26
C LEU A 374 -3.48 10.47 -13.03
N ASP A 375 -2.18 10.76 -13.19
CA ASP A 375 -1.39 11.39 -12.14
C ASP A 375 -0.50 12.53 -12.68
N PHE A 376 -0.33 13.53 -11.90
CA PHE A 376 0.42 14.76 -12.25
C PHE A 376 1.35 15.20 -11.14
#